data_72c512c003f1c200222b65d3d162f53a
#
_entry.id   72c512c003f1c200222b65d3d162f53a
#
_cell.length_a   1.000
_cell.length_b   1.000
_cell.length_c   1.000
_cell.angle_alpha   90.00
_cell.angle_beta   90.00
_cell.angle_gamma   90.00
#
_symmetry.space_group_name_H-M   'P 1'
#
loop_
_entity.id
_entity.type
_entity.pdbx_description
1 polymer ?
#
loop_
_entity_poly.entity_id
_entity_poly.type
_entity_poly.pdbx_seq_one_letter_code
_entity_poly.pdbx_strand_id
1 'polypeptide(L)'
;MKLVVHVEGRTRLLVPAVSLEADPPPTSPVFFNPAASLNRDVSVCVTAAADGSTFCDSMTGVGARGLRVAKEVSRMERVALVDFNSEALKLARRAARLNGVVRKCEFAKSETSSYLYSRYGRDRRFDFVDVDPFGTPVGQLQGAISATTDEGVLSVTATDTAVLCGVYPKVARRRYGATPLNNHFGHETAVRLLAGTVARAAASADTGVRPVVAHSTRHYVRVFFKIEVGARKADASLSSIGHLTWCPSCGESTAHASQTISCERCGKKARNAGPLWVGPLTETEVLRRARREAEGRDLPKACETITALLGVDDFPPWSFDIDETCSRLGIATVPESEIYRSLKEVGHAAMRTPFEKTGLKTDAEYPEVVKIVSALGRAARG
;
A
#
# COMPACT_ATOMS: atom_id res chain seq x y z
N MET A 1 -8.14 -21.70 25.40
CA MET A 1 -7.17 -20.74 24.81
C MET A 1 -6.72 -19.78 25.89
N LYS A 2 -5.41 -19.73 26.19
CA LYS A 2 -4.82 -18.75 27.11
C LYS A 2 -4.83 -17.38 26.45
N LEU A 3 -5.42 -16.38 27.12
CA LEU A 3 -5.50 -15.00 26.64
C LEU A 3 -4.56 -14.12 27.44
N VAL A 4 -3.95 -13.16 26.76
CA VAL A 4 -3.10 -12.14 27.37
C VAL A 4 -3.53 -10.75 26.89
N VAL A 5 -3.20 -9.74 27.69
CA VAL A 5 -3.35 -8.34 27.28
C VAL A 5 -2.06 -7.94 26.56
N HIS A 6 -2.19 -7.57 25.28
CA HIS A 6 -1.12 -6.98 24.48
C HIS A 6 -1.40 -5.51 24.28
N VAL A 7 -0.38 -4.66 24.42
CA VAL A 7 -0.51 -3.20 24.21
C VAL A 7 0.09 -2.85 22.87
N GLU A 8 -0.70 -2.18 22.03
CA GLU A 8 -0.25 -1.66 20.76
C GLU A 8 -0.68 -0.19 20.62
N GLY A 9 0.27 0.72 20.44
CA GLY A 9 0.03 2.13 20.60
C GLY A 9 -0.51 2.45 22.01
N ARG A 10 -1.65 3.13 22.08
CA ARG A 10 -2.32 3.45 23.36
C ARG A 10 -3.50 2.49 23.68
N THR A 11 -3.59 1.36 22.99
CA THR A 11 -4.73 0.45 23.03
C THR A 11 -4.34 -0.91 23.59
N ARG A 12 -5.15 -1.41 24.53
CA ARG A 12 -5.03 -2.74 25.13
C ARG A 12 -5.88 -3.74 24.35
N LEU A 13 -5.25 -4.75 23.78
CA LEU A 13 -5.88 -5.81 23.02
C LEU A 13 -5.94 -7.11 23.84
N LEU A 14 -6.95 -7.92 23.64
CA LEU A 14 -7.01 -9.30 24.16
C LEU A 14 -6.66 -10.24 23.02
N VAL A 15 -5.53 -10.92 23.13
CA VAL A 15 -4.99 -11.78 22.07
C VAL A 15 -4.68 -13.19 22.63
N PRO A 16 -4.69 -14.24 21.78
CA PRO A 16 -4.15 -15.54 22.15
C PRO A 16 -2.66 -15.41 22.49
N ALA A 17 -2.23 -15.99 23.62
CA ALA A 17 -0.81 -15.96 24.02
C ALA A 17 0.09 -16.57 22.92
N VAL A 18 -0.34 -17.66 22.31
CA VAL A 18 0.38 -18.34 21.23
C VAL A 18 0.63 -17.44 20.00
N SER A 19 -0.21 -16.42 19.77
CA SER A 19 -0.02 -15.47 18.66
C SER A 19 1.18 -14.54 18.86
N LEU A 20 1.69 -14.42 20.09
CA LEU A 20 2.89 -13.63 20.41
C LEU A 20 4.17 -14.47 20.39
N GLU A 21 4.04 -15.78 20.41
CA GLU A 21 5.15 -16.73 20.56
C GLU A 21 5.49 -17.43 19.23
N ALA A 22 4.49 -17.58 18.33
CA ALA A 22 4.64 -18.32 17.07
C ALA A 22 4.88 -17.38 15.87
N ASP A 23 5.76 -17.80 14.95
CA ASP A 23 5.99 -17.17 13.64
C ASP A 23 5.94 -18.24 12.53
N PRO A 24 4.91 -18.25 11.67
CA PRO A 24 3.74 -17.36 11.66
C PRO A 24 2.74 -17.67 12.80
N PRO A 25 1.96 -16.69 13.25
CA PRO A 25 0.95 -16.90 14.27
C PRO A 25 -0.20 -17.80 13.74
N PRO A 26 -0.80 -18.65 14.59
CA PRO A 26 -1.88 -19.54 14.17
C PRO A 26 -3.14 -18.74 13.78
N THR A 27 -3.83 -19.23 12.75
CA THR A 27 -5.07 -18.62 12.25
C THR A 27 -6.33 -19.04 13.03
N SER A 28 -6.27 -20.14 13.77
CA SER A 28 -7.40 -20.69 14.53
C SER A 28 -7.03 -20.87 16.02
N PRO A 29 -7.96 -20.69 16.96
CA PRO A 29 -9.37 -20.28 16.76
C PRO A 29 -9.56 -18.78 16.49
N VAL A 30 -8.57 -17.94 16.80
CA VAL A 30 -8.60 -16.49 16.56
C VAL A 30 -7.21 -16.03 16.11
N PHE A 31 -7.18 -15.28 15.03
CA PHE A 31 -5.95 -14.73 14.47
C PHE A 31 -5.56 -13.40 15.10
N PHE A 32 -4.29 -13.24 15.39
CA PHE A 32 -3.62 -11.97 15.64
C PHE A 32 -2.17 -12.05 15.17
N ASN A 33 -1.70 -11.07 14.41
CA ASN A 33 -0.31 -10.99 13.96
C ASN A 33 0.37 -9.76 14.55
N PRO A 34 1.31 -9.92 15.51
CA PRO A 34 2.05 -8.80 16.08
C PRO A 34 2.99 -8.13 15.06
N ALA A 35 3.51 -8.87 14.07
CA ALA A 35 4.37 -8.32 13.02
C ALA A 35 3.65 -7.32 12.09
N ALA A 36 2.32 -7.30 12.07
CA ALA A 36 1.52 -6.33 11.33
C ALA A 36 1.32 -4.98 12.08
N SER A 37 2.04 -4.73 13.19
CA SER A 37 1.92 -3.48 13.96
C SER A 37 2.18 -2.23 13.11
N LEU A 38 3.23 -2.23 12.26
CA LEU A 38 3.53 -1.12 11.36
C LEU A 38 2.36 -0.79 10.42
N ASN A 39 1.70 -1.82 9.85
CA ASN A 39 0.51 -1.64 9.01
C ASN A 39 -0.60 -0.89 9.78
N ARG A 40 -0.83 -1.28 11.03
CA ARG A 40 -1.85 -0.65 11.89
C ARG A 40 -1.43 0.75 12.36
N ASP A 41 -0.14 0.97 12.65
CA ASP A 41 0.42 2.28 13.00
C ASP A 41 0.19 3.30 11.88
N VAL A 42 0.61 2.96 10.65
CA VAL A 42 0.37 3.81 9.47
C VAL A 42 -1.13 4.06 9.26
N SER A 43 -1.97 3.02 9.45
CA SER A 43 -3.43 3.18 9.30
C SER A 43 -4.03 4.17 10.30
N VAL A 44 -3.61 4.11 11.57
CA VAL A 44 -4.06 5.07 12.61
C VAL A 44 -3.61 6.50 12.24
N CYS A 45 -2.36 6.67 11.80
CA CYS A 45 -1.82 7.98 11.42
C CYS A 45 -2.55 8.55 10.19
N VAL A 46 -2.80 7.76 9.15
CA VAL A 46 -3.53 8.20 7.95
C VAL A 46 -4.98 8.50 8.29
N THR A 47 -5.65 7.65 9.09
CA THR A 47 -7.01 7.92 9.57
C THR A 47 -7.05 9.20 10.39
N ALA A 48 -6.07 9.47 11.24
CA ALA A 48 -5.97 10.68 12.03
C ALA A 48 -5.69 11.94 11.18
N ALA A 49 -5.02 11.78 10.04
CA ALA A 49 -4.68 12.87 9.13
C ALA A 49 -5.81 13.29 8.19
N ALA A 50 -6.76 12.41 7.90
CA ALA A 50 -7.89 12.68 7.01
C ALA A 50 -9.15 13.07 7.79
N ASP A 51 -10.12 13.70 7.16
CA ASP A 51 -11.38 14.12 7.78
C ASP A 51 -12.41 12.98 7.84
N GLY A 52 -13.34 13.03 8.78
CA GLY A 52 -14.40 12.03 8.97
C GLY A 52 -14.45 11.46 10.39
N SER A 53 -15.59 10.89 10.78
CA SER A 53 -15.86 10.42 12.15
C SER A 53 -16.34 8.97 12.23
N THR A 54 -16.49 8.29 11.09
CA THR A 54 -16.99 6.91 11.02
C THR A 54 -15.99 5.99 10.34
N PHE A 55 -15.74 4.83 10.97
CA PHE A 55 -14.75 3.85 10.48
C PHE A 55 -15.37 2.45 10.42
N CYS A 56 -15.09 1.71 9.37
CA CYS A 56 -15.42 0.30 9.21
C CYS A 56 -14.15 -0.56 9.09
N ASP A 57 -13.87 -1.36 10.11
CA ASP A 57 -12.88 -2.44 10.07
C ASP A 57 -13.60 -3.71 9.62
N SER A 58 -13.55 -3.99 8.32
CA SER A 58 -14.41 -4.99 7.68
C SER A 58 -13.95 -6.43 7.86
N MET A 59 -12.75 -6.64 8.42
CA MET A 59 -12.17 -7.94 8.76
C MET A 59 -11.37 -7.83 10.07
N THR A 60 -12.07 -7.49 11.14
CA THR A 60 -11.47 -6.89 12.33
C THR A 60 -10.64 -7.87 13.19
N GLY A 61 -10.86 -9.19 13.08
CA GLY A 61 -10.23 -10.16 13.97
C GLY A 61 -10.46 -9.80 15.45
N VAL A 62 -9.38 -9.71 16.22
CA VAL A 62 -9.45 -9.28 17.64
C VAL A 62 -9.74 -7.80 17.83
N GLY A 63 -9.99 -7.05 16.74
CA GLY A 63 -10.27 -5.63 16.80
C GLY A 63 -9.03 -4.74 16.80
N ALA A 64 -7.87 -5.26 16.44
CA ALA A 64 -6.60 -4.55 16.66
C ALA A 64 -6.56 -3.17 15.96
N ARG A 65 -6.98 -3.07 14.70
CA ARG A 65 -7.02 -1.81 13.95
C ARG A 65 -8.18 -0.92 14.39
N GLY A 66 -9.41 -1.45 14.34
CA GLY A 66 -10.61 -0.65 14.64
C GLY A 66 -10.65 -0.12 16.07
N LEU A 67 -10.16 -0.90 17.07
CA LEU A 67 -10.08 -0.42 18.45
C LEU A 67 -9.01 0.65 18.65
N ARG A 68 -7.89 0.56 17.94
CA ARG A 68 -6.88 1.63 17.92
C ARG A 68 -7.46 2.91 17.34
N VAL A 69 -8.16 2.82 16.21
CA VAL A 69 -8.85 3.98 15.63
C VAL A 69 -9.87 4.55 16.62
N ALA A 70 -10.73 3.72 17.24
CA ALA A 70 -11.72 4.17 18.21
C ALA A 70 -11.12 4.88 19.44
N LYS A 71 -9.92 4.43 19.88
CA LYS A 71 -9.25 4.94 21.09
C LYS A 71 -8.31 6.09 20.81
N GLU A 72 -7.56 6.01 19.70
CA GLU A 72 -6.42 6.89 19.45
C GLU A 72 -6.77 8.06 18.51
N VAL A 73 -7.87 7.97 17.75
CA VAL A 73 -8.37 9.07 16.91
C VAL A 73 -9.58 9.71 17.58
N SER A 74 -9.36 10.86 18.21
CA SER A 74 -10.33 11.49 19.13
C SER A 74 -11.69 11.81 18.49
N ARG A 75 -11.68 12.22 17.19
CA ARG A 75 -12.90 12.58 16.45
C ARG A 75 -13.74 11.38 16.02
N MET A 76 -13.25 10.12 16.17
CA MET A 76 -14.06 8.96 15.82
C MET A 76 -15.28 8.82 16.75
N GLU A 77 -16.45 8.80 16.15
CA GLU A 77 -17.74 8.68 16.83
C GLU A 77 -18.32 7.27 16.69
N ARG A 78 -18.16 6.66 15.51
CA ARG A 78 -18.67 5.32 15.22
C ARG A 78 -17.61 4.46 14.53
N VAL A 79 -17.34 3.28 15.10
CA VAL A 79 -16.41 2.29 14.56
C VAL A 79 -17.13 0.93 14.44
N ALA A 80 -17.35 0.46 13.23
CA ALA A 80 -17.87 -0.86 12.97
C ALA A 80 -16.73 -1.89 12.94
N LEU A 81 -16.85 -2.92 13.74
CA LEU A 81 -15.93 -4.04 13.87
C LEU A 81 -16.64 -5.29 13.32
N VAL A 82 -16.27 -5.70 12.12
CA VAL A 82 -16.96 -6.76 11.38
C VAL A 82 -16.05 -7.97 11.24
N ASP A 83 -16.57 -9.13 11.54
CA ASP A 83 -15.87 -10.40 11.32
C ASP A 83 -16.90 -11.54 11.22
N PHE A 84 -16.59 -12.59 10.47
CA PHE A 84 -17.39 -13.81 10.45
C PHE A 84 -17.13 -14.68 11.70
N ASN A 85 -15.97 -14.51 12.36
CA ASN A 85 -15.56 -15.26 13.54
C ASN A 85 -16.12 -14.65 14.83
N SER A 86 -17.13 -15.29 15.39
CA SER A 86 -17.76 -14.83 16.64
C SER A 86 -16.82 -14.80 17.84
N GLU A 87 -15.81 -15.68 17.90
CA GLU A 87 -14.84 -15.71 19.01
C GLU A 87 -13.91 -14.48 18.93
N ALA A 88 -13.47 -14.11 17.73
CA ALA A 88 -12.70 -12.88 17.51
C ALA A 88 -13.50 -11.65 17.98
N LEU A 89 -14.78 -11.54 17.58
CA LEU A 89 -15.65 -10.43 17.99
C LEU A 89 -15.90 -10.39 19.51
N LYS A 90 -15.96 -11.55 20.19
CA LYS A 90 -16.03 -11.58 21.66
C LYS A 90 -14.79 -10.96 22.30
N LEU A 91 -13.59 -11.25 21.76
CA LEU A 91 -12.34 -10.65 22.24
C LEU A 91 -12.30 -9.16 21.94
N ALA A 92 -12.65 -8.73 20.72
CA ALA A 92 -12.74 -7.33 20.35
C ALA A 92 -13.70 -6.55 21.28
N ARG A 93 -14.88 -7.09 21.57
CA ARG A 93 -15.84 -6.45 22.49
C ARG A 93 -15.31 -6.33 23.92
N ARG A 94 -14.60 -7.35 24.42
CA ARG A 94 -13.96 -7.30 25.74
C ARG A 94 -12.85 -6.26 25.77
N ALA A 95 -12.02 -6.21 24.72
CA ALA A 95 -10.95 -5.21 24.57
C ALA A 95 -11.52 -3.78 24.44
N ALA A 96 -12.65 -3.59 23.76
CA ALA A 96 -13.34 -2.29 23.68
C ALA A 96 -13.76 -1.77 25.07
N ARG A 97 -14.25 -2.67 25.95
CA ARG A 97 -14.57 -2.32 27.35
C ARG A 97 -13.32 -1.93 28.14
N LEU A 98 -12.20 -2.68 27.99
CA LEU A 98 -10.93 -2.38 28.65
C LEU A 98 -10.37 -1.01 28.26
N ASN A 99 -10.69 -0.52 27.06
CA ASN A 99 -10.25 0.77 26.55
C ASN A 99 -11.28 1.90 26.75
N GLY A 100 -12.48 1.61 27.27
CA GLY A 100 -13.55 2.57 27.49
C GLY A 100 -14.22 3.07 26.20
N VAL A 101 -14.07 2.36 25.07
CA VAL A 101 -14.56 2.78 23.74
C VAL A 101 -15.78 1.98 23.25
N VAL A 102 -16.32 1.09 24.05
CA VAL A 102 -17.41 0.18 23.65
C VAL A 102 -18.65 0.91 23.12
N ARG A 103 -18.93 2.14 23.59
CA ARG A 103 -20.07 2.95 23.15
C ARG A 103 -19.90 3.48 21.72
N LYS A 104 -18.67 3.62 21.25
CA LYS A 104 -18.34 4.01 19.86
C LYS A 104 -18.35 2.82 18.89
N CYS A 105 -18.36 1.58 19.41
CA CYS A 105 -18.13 0.37 18.63
C CYS A 105 -19.43 -0.39 18.33
N GLU A 106 -19.68 -0.63 17.06
CA GLU A 106 -20.65 -1.60 16.53
C GLU A 106 -19.92 -2.91 16.28
N PHE A 107 -20.50 -4.06 16.70
CA PHE A 107 -19.90 -5.38 16.47
C PHE A 107 -20.86 -6.22 15.61
N ALA A 108 -20.45 -6.54 14.40
CA ALA A 108 -21.27 -7.25 13.45
C ALA A 108 -20.64 -8.60 13.07
N LYS A 109 -21.35 -9.71 13.38
CA LYS A 109 -21.00 -11.02 12.84
C LYS A 109 -21.58 -11.13 11.44
N SER A 110 -20.74 -10.98 10.43
CA SER A 110 -21.13 -11.04 9.02
C SER A 110 -19.96 -11.45 8.15
N GLU A 111 -20.27 -11.98 6.98
CA GLU A 111 -19.32 -12.00 5.88
C GLU A 111 -19.12 -10.57 5.38
N THR A 112 -17.88 -10.25 5.01
CA THR A 112 -17.44 -8.88 4.69
C THR A 112 -18.22 -8.25 3.56
N SER A 113 -18.34 -8.92 2.41
CA SER A 113 -19.02 -8.37 1.25
C SER A 113 -20.51 -8.14 1.52
N SER A 114 -21.16 -9.08 2.22
CA SER A 114 -22.56 -8.95 2.63
C SER A 114 -22.79 -7.75 3.54
N TYR A 115 -21.88 -7.54 4.51
CA TYR A 115 -21.96 -6.37 5.39
C TYR A 115 -21.77 -5.07 4.62
N LEU A 116 -20.73 -4.98 3.80
CA LEU A 116 -20.38 -3.78 3.04
C LEU A 116 -21.51 -3.39 2.07
N TYR A 117 -22.07 -4.36 1.32
CA TYR A 117 -23.22 -4.10 0.44
C TYR A 117 -24.49 -3.65 1.21
N SER A 118 -24.70 -4.13 2.44
CA SER A 118 -25.81 -3.69 3.28
C SER A 118 -25.72 -2.20 3.67
N ARG A 119 -24.56 -1.58 3.48
CA ARG A 119 -24.29 -0.15 3.76
C ARG A 119 -24.53 0.73 2.54
N TYR A 120 -24.94 0.19 1.43
CA TYR A 120 -25.34 0.98 0.27
C TYR A 120 -26.54 1.87 0.62
N GLY A 121 -26.30 3.19 0.52
CA GLY A 121 -27.28 4.24 0.89
C GLY A 121 -26.62 5.33 1.74
N ARG A 122 -27.07 6.61 1.53
CA ARG A 122 -26.37 7.80 2.04
C ARG A 122 -26.11 7.78 3.54
N ASP A 123 -27.06 7.34 4.34
CA ASP A 123 -26.97 7.41 5.81
C ASP A 123 -26.24 6.23 6.47
N ARG A 124 -25.75 5.26 5.69
CA ARG A 124 -25.15 4.03 6.20
C ARG A 124 -23.70 3.83 5.83
N ARG A 125 -23.16 4.66 4.95
CA ARG A 125 -21.75 4.61 4.52
C ARG A 125 -20.82 5.07 5.64
N PHE A 126 -19.53 4.80 5.43
CA PHE A 126 -18.46 5.17 6.34
C PHE A 126 -17.50 6.15 5.68
N ASP A 127 -16.95 7.09 6.47
CA ASP A 127 -15.87 7.97 6.00
C ASP A 127 -14.58 7.21 5.76
N PHE A 128 -14.40 6.11 6.52
CA PHE A 128 -13.25 5.22 6.36
C PHE A 128 -13.72 3.77 6.27
N VAL A 129 -13.29 3.06 5.23
CA VAL A 129 -13.49 1.61 5.08
C VAL A 129 -12.13 0.94 4.95
N ASP A 130 -11.89 -0.08 5.76
CA ASP A 130 -10.66 -0.88 5.75
C ASP A 130 -10.95 -2.31 5.29
N VAL A 131 -10.21 -2.77 4.27
CA VAL A 131 -10.26 -4.11 3.71
C VAL A 131 -8.87 -4.74 3.82
N ASP A 132 -8.72 -5.68 4.75
CA ASP A 132 -7.43 -6.34 5.07
C ASP A 132 -7.59 -7.87 5.12
N PRO A 133 -7.82 -8.54 3.97
CA PRO A 133 -8.01 -9.98 3.88
C PRO A 133 -6.70 -10.75 3.94
N PHE A 134 -6.79 -12.06 4.18
CA PHE A 134 -5.76 -12.99 3.75
C PHE A 134 -5.80 -13.12 2.22
N GLY A 135 -4.64 -12.91 1.56
CA GLY A 135 -4.51 -13.02 0.11
C GLY A 135 -4.99 -11.79 -0.64
N THR A 136 -5.93 -11.97 -1.56
CA THR A 136 -6.40 -10.92 -2.46
C THR A 136 -7.65 -10.21 -1.93
N PRO A 137 -7.73 -8.87 -2.03
CA PRO A 137 -8.91 -8.09 -1.66
C PRO A 137 -9.98 -8.00 -2.77
N VAL A 138 -9.74 -8.55 -3.94
CA VAL A 138 -10.55 -8.29 -5.15
C VAL A 138 -12.03 -8.58 -4.95
N GLY A 139 -12.36 -9.66 -4.21
CA GLY A 139 -13.75 -10.04 -3.95
C GLY A 139 -14.55 -9.05 -3.10
N GLN A 140 -13.87 -8.17 -2.35
CA GLN A 140 -14.50 -7.21 -1.45
C GLN A 140 -14.59 -5.78 -2.04
N LEU A 141 -13.87 -5.50 -3.15
CA LEU A 141 -13.69 -4.14 -3.66
C LEU A 141 -15.00 -3.42 -3.95
N GLN A 142 -15.94 -4.05 -4.66
CA GLN A 142 -17.21 -3.42 -5.03
C GLN A 142 -18.03 -3.04 -3.79
N GLY A 143 -18.13 -3.95 -2.82
CA GLY A 143 -18.81 -3.68 -1.56
C GLY A 143 -18.13 -2.55 -0.78
N ALA A 144 -16.80 -2.54 -0.73
CA ALA A 144 -16.02 -1.54 -0.01
C ALA A 144 -16.16 -0.14 -0.63
N ILE A 145 -16.07 -0.04 -1.95
CA ILE A 145 -16.28 1.21 -2.70
C ILE A 145 -17.71 1.75 -2.41
N SER A 146 -18.72 0.87 -2.52
CA SER A 146 -20.11 1.24 -2.27
C SER A 146 -20.39 1.67 -0.81
N ALA A 147 -19.64 1.13 0.15
CA ALA A 147 -19.77 1.43 1.57
C ALA A 147 -19.00 2.69 2.01
N THR A 148 -18.13 3.23 1.16
CA THR A 148 -17.34 4.43 1.46
C THR A 148 -18.10 5.68 1.00
N THR A 149 -18.11 6.73 1.81
CA THR A 149 -18.71 8.03 1.44
C THR A 149 -17.96 8.68 0.29
N ASP A 150 -18.62 9.61 -0.40
CA ASP A 150 -17.92 10.55 -1.27
C ASP A 150 -16.92 11.35 -0.43
N GLU A 151 -15.74 11.62 -0.95
CA GLU A 151 -14.61 12.21 -0.21
C GLU A 151 -14.13 11.36 0.99
N GLY A 152 -14.62 10.13 1.15
CA GLY A 152 -14.15 9.18 2.14
C GLY A 152 -12.84 8.48 1.75
N VAL A 153 -12.29 7.72 2.66
CA VAL A 153 -11.03 6.97 2.46
C VAL A 153 -11.28 5.47 2.49
N LEU A 154 -10.96 4.81 1.39
CA LEU A 154 -10.90 3.36 1.30
C LEU A 154 -9.45 2.89 1.44
N SER A 155 -9.17 2.05 2.42
CA SER A 155 -7.86 1.40 2.52
C SER A 155 -7.95 -0.08 2.14
N VAL A 156 -7.03 -0.52 1.30
CA VAL A 156 -7.01 -1.87 0.73
C VAL A 156 -5.64 -2.50 0.92
N THR A 157 -5.64 -3.70 1.50
CA THR A 157 -4.42 -4.51 1.67
C THR A 157 -4.51 -5.77 0.82
N ALA A 158 -3.40 -6.15 0.20
CA ALA A 158 -3.19 -7.44 -0.43
C ALA A 158 -1.97 -8.13 0.21
N THR A 159 -2.14 -9.38 0.64
CA THR A 159 -1.06 -10.17 1.26
C THR A 159 -0.51 -11.27 0.33
N ASP A 160 -1.06 -11.42 -0.87
CA ASP A 160 -0.54 -12.31 -1.92
C ASP A 160 0.58 -11.65 -2.75
N THR A 161 1.59 -11.10 -2.04
CA THR A 161 2.72 -10.35 -2.62
C THR A 161 3.47 -11.12 -3.70
N ALA A 162 3.67 -12.43 -3.54
CA ALA A 162 4.28 -13.26 -4.56
C ALA A 162 3.50 -13.25 -5.91
N VAL A 163 2.17 -13.12 -5.85
CA VAL A 163 1.32 -12.97 -7.04
C VAL A 163 1.54 -11.60 -7.67
N LEU A 164 1.46 -10.55 -6.87
CA LEU A 164 1.57 -9.16 -7.32
C LEU A 164 2.98 -8.81 -7.81
N CYS A 165 4.03 -9.36 -7.20
CA CYS A 165 5.43 -9.18 -7.62
C CYS A 165 5.86 -10.12 -8.76
N GLY A 166 4.94 -10.87 -9.38
CA GLY A 166 5.19 -11.58 -10.63
C GLY A 166 5.76 -12.99 -10.51
N VAL A 167 5.83 -13.59 -9.32
CA VAL A 167 6.20 -15.00 -9.16
C VAL A 167 5.13 -15.93 -9.78
N TYR A 168 3.86 -15.52 -9.69
CA TYR A 168 2.72 -16.26 -10.24
C TYR A 168 1.89 -15.44 -11.24
N PRO A 169 2.43 -15.10 -12.44
CA PRO A 169 1.80 -14.15 -13.37
C PRO A 169 0.43 -14.62 -13.90
N LYS A 170 0.22 -15.93 -14.07
CA LYS A 170 -1.09 -16.48 -14.46
C LYS A 170 -2.17 -16.24 -13.38
N VAL A 171 -1.77 -16.31 -12.11
CA VAL A 171 -2.68 -16.04 -10.97
C VAL A 171 -3.00 -14.55 -10.92
N ALA A 172 -2.01 -13.68 -11.10
CA ALA A 172 -2.20 -12.24 -11.16
C ALA A 172 -3.20 -11.84 -12.26
N ARG A 173 -3.06 -12.39 -13.47
CA ARG A 173 -4.01 -12.15 -14.56
C ARG A 173 -5.44 -12.55 -14.20
N ARG A 174 -5.64 -13.70 -13.54
CA ARG A 174 -6.97 -14.17 -13.14
C ARG A 174 -7.59 -13.32 -12.02
N ARG A 175 -6.80 -12.93 -11.02
CA ARG A 175 -7.29 -12.21 -9.84
C ARG A 175 -7.40 -10.71 -10.08
N TYR A 176 -6.35 -10.12 -10.63
CA TYR A 176 -6.20 -8.67 -10.74
C TYR A 176 -6.44 -8.14 -12.16
N GLY A 177 -6.66 -9.02 -13.16
CA GLY A 177 -6.86 -8.63 -14.55
C GLY A 177 -5.65 -7.92 -15.16
N ALA A 178 -4.44 -8.19 -14.64
CA ALA A 178 -3.21 -7.50 -15.04
C ALA A 178 -2.00 -8.42 -15.00
N THR A 179 -0.98 -8.08 -15.78
CA THR A 179 0.31 -8.80 -15.80
C THR A 179 1.29 -8.07 -14.89
N PRO A 180 1.92 -8.73 -13.91
CA PRO A 180 2.98 -8.15 -13.08
C PRO A 180 4.35 -8.27 -13.76
N LEU A 181 5.35 -7.54 -13.24
CA LEU A 181 6.76 -7.73 -13.54
C LEU A 181 7.47 -8.38 -12.35
N ASN A 182 8.30 -9.38 -12.65
CA ASN A 182 9.25 -9.93 -11.69
C ASN A 182 10.63 -9.35 -12.02
N ASN A 183 10.97 -8.24 -11.38
CA ASN A 183 12.23 -7.50 -11.54
C ASN A 183 12.53 -6.70 -10.26
N HIS A 184 13.57 -5.86 -10.29
CA HIS A 184 14.06 -5.08 -9.15
C HIS A 184 13.09 -4.02 -8.61
N PHE A 185 12.06 -3.58 -9.37
CA PHE A 185 11.00 -2.69 -8.87
C PHE A 185 9.64 -3.40 -8.75
N GLY A 186 9.66 -4.68 -8.45
CA GLY A 186 8.48 -5.54 -8.36
C GLY A 186 7.48 -5.12 -7.30
N HIS A 187 7.92 -4.57 -6.15
CA HIS A 187 7.01 -4.11 -5.09
C HIS A 187 6.29 -2.81 -5.48
N GLU A 188 6.97 -1.86 -6.14
CA GLU A 188 6.29 -0.68 -6.69
C GLU A 188 5.28 -1.08 -7.76
N THR A 189 5.66 -2.00 -8.66
CA THR A 189 4.73 -2.59 -9.64
C THR A 189 3.52 -3.23 -8.95
N ALA A 190 3.72 -3.94 -7.85
CA ALA A 190 2.65 -4.56 -7.07
C ALA A 190 1.67 -3.53 -6.48
N VAL A 191 2.19 -2.43 -5.91
CA VAL A 191 1.39 -1.29 -5.42
C VAL A 191 0.55 -0.71 -6.56
N ARG A 192 1.16 -0.41 -7.70
CA ARG A 192 0.51 0.17 -8.87
C ARG A 192 -0.52 -0.78 -9.50
N LEU A 193 -0.25 -2.07 -9.47
CA LEU A 193 -1.18 -3.10 -9.95
C LEU A 193 -2.43 -3.19 -9.06
N LEU A 194 -2.26 -3.18 -7.74
CA LEU A 194 -3.37 -3.10 -6.80
C LEU A 194 -4.18 -1.82 -7.01
N ALA A 195 -3.51 -0.66 -7.12
CA ALA A 195 -4.15 0.64 -7.34
C ALA A 195 -4.96 0.66 -8.65
N GLY A 196 -4.40 0.16 -9.74
CA GLY A 196 -5.10 0.05 -11.02
C GLY A 196 -6.30 -0.90 -10.99
N THR A 197 -6.22 -1.95 -10.17
CA THR A 197 -7.35 -2.88 -9.97
C THR A 197 -8.51 -2.21 -9.22
N VAL A 198 -8.19 -1.46 -8.16
CA VAL A 198 -9.20 -0.69 -7.41
C VAL A 198 -9.83 0.39 -8.29
N ALA A 199 -9.03 1.12 -9.08
CA ALA A 199 -9.52 2.15 -10.01
C ALA A 199 -10.51 1.59 -11.04
N ARG A 200 -10.19 0.46 -11.67
CA ARG A 200 -11.10 -0.20 -12.62
C ARG A 200 -12.38 -0.72 -11.95
N ALA A 201 -12.26 -1.25 -10.74
CA ALA A 201 -13.43 -1.68 -9.96
C ALA A 201 -14.33 -0.50 -9.60
N ALA A 202 -13.77 0.63 -9.18
CA ALA A 202 -14.52 1.83 -8.83
C ALA A 202 -15.19 2.46 -10.04
N ALA A 203 -14.49 2.55 -11.16
CA ALA A 203 -15.01 3.14 -12.39
C ALA A 203 -16.26 2.41 -12.94
N SER A 204 -16.37 1.10 -12.72
CA SER A 204 -17.58 0.34 -13.12
C SER A 204 -18.84 0.73 -12.33
N ALA A 205 -18.71 1.54 -11.29
CA ALA A 205 -19.79 2.10 -10.48
C ALA A 205 -19.77 3.65 -10.52
N ASP A 206 -19.33 4.25 -11.62
CA ASP A 206 -19.21 5.70 -11.82
C ASP A 206 -18.50 6.41 -10.64
N THR A 207 -17.48 5.77 -10.09
CA THR A 207 -16.71 6.28 -8.95
C THR A 207 -15.24 6.37 -9.33
N GLY A 208 -14.65 7.54 -9.12
CA GLY A 208 -13.21 7.75 -9.21
C GLY A 208 -12.51 7.38 -7.91
N VAL A 209 -11.22 7.07 -8.02
CA VAL A 209 -10.34 6.90 -6.88
C VAL A 209 -9.02 7.61 -7.11
N ARG A 210 -8.42 8.12 -6.06
CA ARG A 210 -7.10 8.73 -6.07
C ARG A 210 -6.28 8.17 -4.92
N PRO A 211 -5.14 7.50 -5.16
CA PRO A 211 -4.24 7.09 -4.10
C PRO A 211 -3.76 8.31 -3.29
N VAL A 212 -3.74 8.20 -1.98
CA VAL A 212 -3.27 9.27 -1.08
C VAL A 212 -2.10 8.85 -0.21
N VAL A 213 -1.97 7.54 0.08
CA VAL A 213 -0.81 6.91 0.72
C VAL A 213 -0.70 5.49 0.20
N ALA A 214 0.50 5.08 -0.21
CA ALA A 214 0.76 3.72 -0.65
C ALA A 214 2.09 3.22 -0.07
N HIS A 215 2.10 2.04 0.51
CA HIS A 215 3.34 1.42 0.99
C HIS A 215 3.31 -0.09 0.86
N SER A 216 4.48 -0.69 0.84
CA SER A 216 4.64 -2.14 0.78
C SER A 216 5.70 -2.63 1.76
N THR A 217 5.56 -3.89 2.15
CA THR A 217 6.59 -4.66 2.84
C THR A 217 6.73 -6.01 2.12
N ARG A 218 7.61 -6.89 2.60
CA ARG A 218 7.71 -8.25 2.05
C ARG A 218 6.40 -9.04 2.13
N HIS A 219 5.49 -8.69 3.04
CA HIS A 219 4.33 -9.49 3.41
C HIS A 219 3.01 -8.91 2.95
N TYR A 220 2.97 -7.63 2.57
CA TYR A 220 1.75 -6.99 2.09
C TYR A 220 2.03 -5.76 1.25
N VAL A 221 1.05 -5.43 0.43
CA VAL A 221 0.90 -4.15 -0.28
C VAL A 221 -0.33 -3.47 0.27
N ARG A 222 -0.23 -2.17 0.59
CA ARG A 222 -1.35 -1.40 1.12
C ARG A 222 -1.45 -0.04 0.45
N VAL A 223 -2.67 0.32 0.05
CA VAL A 223 -2.96 1.60 -0.58
C VAL A 223 -4.22 2.21 0.06
N PHE A 224 -4.16 3.48 0.37
CA PHE A 224 -5.27 4.31 0.82
C PHE A 224 -5.73 5.17 -0.35
N PHE A 225 -7.03 5.15 -0.60
CA PHE A 225 -7.65 5.87 -1.70
C PHE A 225 -8.65 6.88 -1.19
N LYS A 226 -8.63 8.07 -1.72
CA LYS A 226 -9.77 8.98 -1.68
C LYS A 226 -10.82 8.48 -2.67
N ILE A 227 -12.07 8.40 -2.25
CA ILE A 227 -13.21 8.04 -3.10
C ILE A 227 -13.85 9.33 -3.63
N GLU A 228 -14.11 9.38 -4.92
CA GLU A 228 -14.66 10.55 -5.60
C GLU A 228 -15.84 10.09 -6.49
N VAL A 229 -17.08 10.29 -6.02
CA VAL A 229 -18.28 9.82 -6.74
C VAL A 229 -18.55 10.69 -7.99
N GLY A 230 -18.78 10.07 -9.13
CA GLY A 230 -19.15 10.71 -10.38
C GLY A 230 -18.40 10.19 -11.60
N ALA A 231 -19.11 10.08 -12.74
CA ALA A 231 -18.58 9.53 -13.98
C ALA A 231 -17.31 10.25 -14.47
N ARG A 232 -17.26 11.59 -14.40
CA ARG A 232 -16.06 12.35 -14.79
C ARG A 232 -14.84 12.04 -13.89
N LYS A 233 -15.08 11.72 -12.63
CA LYS A 233 -14.03 11.31 -11.68
C LYS A 233 -13.55 9.90 -11.98
N ALA A 234 -14.47 9.00 -12.35
CA ALA A 234 -14.15 7.67 -12.84
C ALA A 234 -13.28 7.71 -14.11
N ASP A 235 -13.66 8.53 -15.09
CA ASP A 235 -12.88 8.73 -16.32
C ASP A 235 -11.47 9.28 -16.02
N ALA A 236 -11.36 10.27 -15.10
CA ALA A 236 -10.08 10.80 -14.65
C ALA A 236 -9.19 9.74 -13.98
N SER A 237 -9.78 8.85 -13.17
CA SER A 237 -9.04 7.71 -12.60
C SER A 237 -8.56 6.74 -13.67
N LEU A 238 -9.41 6.42 -14.66
CA LEU A 238 -9.04 5.53 -15.76
C LEU A 238 -7.95 6.10 -16.66
N SER A 239 -7.87 7.43 -16.82
CA SER A 239 -6.78 8.07 -17.57
C SER A 239 -5.40 7.88 -16.94
N SER A 240 -5.35 7.51 -15.67
CA SER A 240 -4.11 7.15 -14.96
C SER A 240 -3.75 5.66 -15.08
N ILE A 241 -4.50 4.89 -15.88
CA ILE A 241 -4.18 3.48 -16.14
C ILE A 241 -3.30 3.37 -17.37
N GLY A 242 -2.20 2.64 -17.24
CA GLY A 242 -1.24 2.41 -18.31
C GLY A 242 -0.45 1.12 -18.12
N HIS A 243 0.70 1.06 -18.76
CA HIS A 243 1.60 -0.08 -18.75
C HIS A 243 3.03 0.38 -18.45
N LEU A 244 3.76 -0.41 -17.67
CA LEU A 244 5.20 -0.26 -17.51
C LEU A 244 5.91 -1.24 -18.43
N THR A 245 6.92 -0.77 -19.14
CA THR A 245 7.79 -1.59 -19.95
C THR A 245 9.18 -1.59 -19.34
N TRP A 246 9.80 -2.76 -19.24
CA TRP A 246 11.18 -2.94 -18.79
C TRP A 246 11.94 -3.81 -19.77
N CYS A 247 13.13 -3.37 -20.14
CA CYS A 247 14.03 -4.11 -21.02
C CYS A 247 15.08 -4.89 -20.22
N PRO A 248 15.01 -6.23 -20.17
CA PRO A 248 16.01 -7.03 -19.46
C PRO A 248 17.41 -6.93 -20.08
N SER A 249 17.51 -6.51 -21.36
CA SER A 249 18.78 -6.45 -22.08
C SER A 249 19.57 -5.18 -21.80
N CYS A 250 18.92 -4.01 -21.71
CA CYS A 250 19.63 -2.75 -21.50
C CYS A 250 19.23 -2.02 -20.20
N GLY A 251 18.19 -2.50 -19.48
CA GLY A 251 17.73 -1.89 -18.21
C GLY A 251 16.74 -0.74 -18.38
N GLU A 252 16.46 -0.29 -19.61
CA GLU A 252 15.52 0.80 -19.89
C GLU A 252 14.13 0.49 -19.34
N SER A 253 13.49 1.51 -18.76
CA SER A 253 12.12 1.43 -18.27
C SER A 253 11.33 2.64 -18.76
N THR A 254 10.08 2.39 -19.17
CA THR A 254 9.18 3.42 -19.70
C THR A 254 7.74 3.15 -19.30
N ALA A 255 6.90 4.20 -19.33
CA ALA A 255 5.45 4.07 -19.10
C ALA A 255 4.71 4.45 -20.39
N HIS A 256 3.70 3.66 -20.75
CA HIS A 256 2.92 3.84 -21.98
C HIS A 256 1.43 3.61 -21.73
N ALA A 257 0.57 4.15 -22.60
CA ALA A 257 -0.86 3.86 -22.58
C ALA A 257 -1.17 2.40 -22.97
N SER A 258 -0.30 1.77 -23.79
CA SER A 258 -0.45 0.39 -24.28
C SER A 258 0.85 -0.39 -24.12
N GLN A 259 0.77 -1.71 -24.27
CA GLN A 259 1.94 -2.59 -24.22
C GLN A 259 2.84 -2.40 -25.44
N THR A 260 4.16 -2.45 -25.22
CA THR A 260 5.17 -2.44 -26.28
C THR A 260 5.85 -3.80 -26.39
N ILE A 261 6.18 -4.23 -27.60
CA ILE A 261 6.81 -5.56 -27.84
C ILE A 261 8.34 -5.45 -27.73
N SER A 262 8.90 -4.36 -28.20
CA SER A 262 10.33 -4.10 -28.26
C SER A 262 10.73 -2.87 -27.46
N CYS A 263 11.94 -2.89 -26.93
CA CYS A 263 12.53 -1.72 -26.27
C CYS A 263 12.83 -0.63 -27.29
N GLU A 264 12.37 0.58 -27.03
CA GLU A 264 12.60 1.75 -27.91
C GLU A 264 14.09 2.10 -28.03
N ARG A 265 14.88 1.81 -26.98
CA ARG A 265 16.30 2.13 -26.95
C ARG A 265 17.17 1.12 -27.72
N CYS A 266 16.97 -0.19 -27.51
CA CYS A 266 17.89 -1.21 -28.04
C CYS A 266 17.23 -2.18 -29.04
N GLY A 267 15.94 -2.04 -29.34
CA GLY A 267 15.18 -2.89 -30.25
C GLY A 267 14.88 -4.31 -29.75
N LYS A 268 15.47 -4.73 -28.61
CA LYS A 268 15.28 -6.09 -28.07
C LYS A 268 13.93 -6.24 -27.41
N LYS A 269 13.50 -7.50 -27.23
CA LYS A 269 12.22 -7.84 -26.60
C LYS A 269 12.12 -7.25 -25.20
N ALA A 270 11.07 -6.49 -24.96
CA ALA A 270 10.73 -5.91 -23.66
C ALA A 270 9.73 -6.78 -22.89
N ARG A 271 9.65 -6.56 -21.58
CA ARG A 271 8.64 -7.13 -20.68
C ARG A 271 7.69 -6.04 -20.21
N ASN A 272 6.41 -6.37 -20.07
CA ASN A 272 5.38 -5.40 -19.69
C ASN A 272 4.67 -5.80 -18.41
N ALA A 273 4.34 -4.80 -17.58
CA ALA A 273 3.34 -4.90 -16.52
C ALA A 273 2.12 -4.06 -16.87
N GLY A 274 0.95 -4.51 -16.41
CA GLY A 274 -0.30 -3.75 -16.55
C GLY A 274 -1.45 -4.57 -17.14
N PRO A 275 -2.63 -3.91 -17.29
CA PRO A 275 -2.90 -2.51 -16.98
C PRO A 275 -2.76 -2.21 -15.47
N LEU A 276 -2.09 -1.12 -15.12
CA LEU A 276 -1.81 -0.71 -13.75
C LEU A 276 -1.86 0.82 -13.60
N TRP A 277 -1.83 1.32 -12.39
CA TRP A 277 -1.81 2.75 -12.11
C TRP A 277 -0.43 3.35 -12.41
N VAL A 278 -0.35 4.32 -13.30
CA VAL A 278 0.90 5.05 -13.65
C VAL A 278 0.94 6.46 -13.07
N GLY A 279 -0.16 6.96 -12.51
CA GLY A 279 -0.26 8.26 -11.85
C GLY A 279 0.39 8.29 -10.45
N PRO A 280 0.23 9.42 -9.74
CA PRO A 280 0.73 9.59 -8.37
C PRO A 280 0.17 8.55 -7.40
N LEU A 281 0.99 8.12 -6.43
CA LEU A 281 0.63 7.15 -5.39
C LEU A 281 0.36 7.81 -4.04
N THR A 282 0.65 9.10 -3.90
CA THR A 282 0.61 9.82 -2.64
C THR A 282 0.00 11.20 -2.78
N GLU A 283 -0.46 11.75 -1.67
CA GLU A 283 -0.84 13.15 -1.53
C GLU A 283 0.03 13.80 -0.46
N THR A 284 0.84 14.77 -0.86
CA THR A 284 1.87 15.38 0.00
C THR A 284 1.29 15.95 1.30
N GLU A 285 0.11 16.59 1.25
CA GLU A 285 -0.49 17.17 2.45
C GLU A 285 -1.00 16.10 3.42
N VAL A 286 -1.59 15.01 2.90
CA VAL A 286 -1.98 13.84 3.71
C VAL A 286 -0.76 13.21 4.37
N LEU A 287 0.34 13.04 3.62
CA LEU A 287 1.60 12.51 4.17
C LEU A 287 2.17 13.41 5.28
N ARG A 288 2.19 14.73 5.07
CA ARG A 288 2.69 15.67 6.09
C ARG A 288 1.85 15.62 7.36
N ARG A 289 0.52 15.58 7.23
CA ARG A 289 -0.40 15.43 8.37
C ARG A 289 -0.20 14.08 9.07
N ALA A 290 -0.14 12.99 8.32
CA ALA A 290 0.08 11.65 8.86
C ALA A 290 1.45 11.50 9.56
N ARG A 291 2.50 12.16 9.06
CA ARG A 291 3.81 12.21 9.71
C ARG A 291 3.72 12.92 11.07
N ARG A 292 3.07 14.09 11.15
CA ARG A 292 2.84 14.78 12.43
C ARG A 292 2.07 13.90 13.43
N GLU A 293 1.08 13.14 12.95
CA GLU A 293 0.35 12.18 13.77
C GLU A 293 1.24 11.03 14.29
N ALA A 294 2.18 10.55 13.46
CA ALA A 294 3.13 9.52 13.87
C ALA A 294 4.14 10.05 14.90
N GLU A 295 4.65 11.26 14.71
CA GLU A 295 5.52 11.96 15.66
C GLU A 295 4.81 12.17 17.02
N GLY A 296 3.58 12.70 17.03
CA GLY A 296 2.80 12.96 18.25
C GLY A 296 2.36 11.69 19.01
N ARG A 297 2.43 10.52 18.37
CA ARG A 297 2.11 9.22 18.97
C ARG A 297 3.35 8.40 19.36
N ASP A 298 4.55 8.91 19.10
CA ASP A 298 5.82 8.18 19.29
C ASP A 298 5.84 6.84 18.52
N LEU A 299 5.56 6.91 17.21
CA LEU A 299 5.56 5.78 16.29
C LEU A 299 6.70 5.92 15.26
N PRO A 300 7.96 5.70 15.66
CA PRO A 300 9.12 6.03 14.82
C PRO A 300 9.16 5.28 13.49
N LYS A 301 8.80 3.99 13.46
CA LYS A 301 8.75 3.21 12.21
C LYS A 301 7.67 3.70 11.25
N ALA A 302 6.51 4.12 11.75
CA ALA A 302 5.47 4.71 10.91
C ALA A 302 5.90 6.09 10.39
N CYS A 303 6.54 6.91 11.23
CA CYS A 303 7.11 8.19 10.86
C CYS A 303 8.16 8.04 9.74
N GLU A 304 9.10 7.09 9.88
CA GLU A 304 10.10 6.77 8.86
C GLU A 304 9.44 6.33 7.54
N THR A 305 8.49 5.38 7.62
CA THR A 305 7.76 4.88 6.44
C THR A 305 7.03 6.00 5.70
N ILE A 306 6.32 6.87 6.43
CA ILE A 306 5.57 7.98 5.83
C ILE A 306 6.52 9.04 5.27
N THR A 307 7.63 9.32 5.96
CA THR A 307 8.64 10.29 5.51
C THR A 307 9.30 9.82 4.21
N ALA A 308 9.61 8.54 4.08
CA ALA A 308 10.19 7.97 2.87
C ALA A 308 9.30 8.09 1.61
N LEU A 309 7.99 8.29 1.80
CA LEU A 309 7.04 8.50 0.69
C LEU A 309 7.00 9.95 0.19
N LEU A 310 7.49 10.91 0.97
CA LEU A 310 7.48 12.33 0.56
C LEU A 310 8.37 12.55 -0.66
N GLY A 311 7.80 13.11 -1.72
CA GLY A 311 8.49 13.39 -2.98
C GLY A 311 8.60 12.19 -3.93
N VAL A 312 8.05 11.01 -3.59
CA VAL A 312 8.16 9.82 -4.45
C VAL A 312 7.50 9.99 -5.82
N ASP A 313 6.47 10.81 -5.90
CA ASP A 313 5.72 11.07 -7.13
C ASP A 313 6.35 12.16 -8.02
N ASP A 314 7.43 12.79 -7.57
CA ASP A 314 8.25 13.69 -8.40
C ASP A 314 9.13 12.90 -9.40
N PHE A 315 9.12 11.57 -9.31
CA PHE A 315 9.93 10.65 -10.10
C PHE A 315 9.06 9.66 -10.91
N PRO A 316 9.65 9.04 -11.95
CA PRO A 316 8.98 8.03 -12.75
C PRO A 316 8.44 6.84 -11.93
N PRO A 317 7.43 6.09 -12.43
CA PRO A 317 6.81 4.97 -11.73
C PRO A 317 7.67 3.67 -11.70
N TRP A 318 8.99 3.83 -11.68
CA TRP A 318 9.99 2.77 -11.52
C TRP A 318 11.19 3.30 -10.73
N SER A 319 12.10 2.40 -10.40
CA SER A 319 13.41 2.73 -9.84
C SER A 319 14.51 1.98 -10.59
N PHE A 320 15.74 2.45 -10.47
CA PHE A 320 16.92 1.78 -11.00
C PHE A 320 17.60 1.01 -9.86
N ASP A 321 17.95 -0.25 -10.11
CA ASP A 321 18.79 -1.03 -9.18
C ASP A 321 20.27 -0.78 -9.51
N ILE A 322 20.99 -0.28 -8.50
CA ILE A 322 22.39 0.10 -8.65
C ILE A 322 23.27 -1.13 -8.81
N ASP A 323 22.99 -2.19 -8.04
CA ASP A 323 23.75 -3.45 -8.10
C ASP A 323 23.58 -4.14 -9.46
N GLU A 324 22.33 -4.14 -9.98
CA GLU A 324 22.05 -4.66 -11.33
C GLU A 324 22.76 -3.82 -12.39
N THR A 325 22.77 -2.49 -12.24
CA THR A 325 23.46 -1.58 -13.18
C THR A 325 24.97 -1.80 -13.16
N CYS A 326 25.59 -1.88 -11.99
CA CYS A 326 27.02 -2.20 -11.84
C CYS A 326 27.37 -3.56 -12.41
N SER A 327 26.54 -4.59 -12.15
CA SER A 327 26.71 -5.94 -12.71
C SER A 327 26.68 -5.94 -14.23
N ARG A 328 25.75 -5.22 -14.85
CA ARG A 328 25.67 -5.08 -16.33
C ARG A 328 26.91 -4.39 -16.92
N LEU A 329 27.54 -3.49 -16.17
CA LEU A 329 28.73 -2.76 -16.56
C LEU A 329 30.03 -3.54 -16.25
N GLY A 330 29.96 -4.67 -15.53
CA GLY A 330 31.13 -5.44 -15.09
C GLY A 330 32.04 -4.66 -14.12
N ILE A 331 31.46 -3.81 -13.27
CA ILE A 331 32.17 -3.01 -12.26
C ILE A 331 31.72 -3.40 -10.84
N ALA A 332 32.55 -3.06 -9.85
CA ALA A 332 32.15 -3.19 -8.44
C ALA A 332 30.99 -2.22 -8.11
N THR A 333 30.18 -2.58 -7.11
CA THR A 333 29.08 -1.72 -6.65
C THR A 333 29.62 -0.38 -6.16
N VAL A 334 28.99 0.68 -6.64
CA VAL A 334 29.32 2.06 -6.29
C VAL A 334 28.42 2.50 -5.11
N PRO A 335 28.95 3.23 -4.11
CA PRO A 335 28.16 3.75 -3.00
C PRO A 335 27.01 4.65 -3.46
N GLU A 336 25.78 4.38 -2.95
CA GLU A 336 24.59 5.19 -3.29
C GLU A 336 24.82 6.70 -3.08
N SER A 337 25.53 7.07 -1.99
CA SER A 337 25.81 8.46 -1.65
C SER A 337 26.60 9.20 -2.74
N GLU A 338 27.50 8.49 -3.44
CA GLU A 338 28.29 9.08 -4.53
C GLU A 338 27.43 9.28 -5.77
N ILE A 339 26.52 8.34 -6.04
CA ILE A 339 25.57 8.45 -7.16
C ILE A 339 24.62 9.64 -6.93
N TYR A 340 24.06 9.78 -5.72
CA TYR A 340 23.20 10.93 -5.40
C TYR A 340 23.93 12.26 -5.54
N ARG A 341 25.19 12.33 -5.08
CA ARG A 341 26.02 13.53 -5.24
C ARG A 341 26.25 13.87 -6.71
N SER A 342 26.67 12.89 -7.50
CA SER A 342 26.97 13.09 -8.92
C SER A 342 25.72 13.45 -9.74
N LEU A 343 24.57 12.86 -9.46
CA LEU A 343 23.30 13.26 -10.08
C LEU A 343 22.96 14.71 -9.76
N LYS A 344 23.11 15.11 -8.49
CA LYS A 344 22.86 16.48 -8.06
C LYS A 344 23.81 17.48 -8.70
N GLU A 345 25.10 17.15 -8.87
CA GLU A 345 26.11 17.98 -9.52
C GLU A 345 25.78 18.27 -10.99
N VAL A 346 25.09 17.35 -11.68
CA VAL A 346 24.63 17.54 -13.06
C VAL A 346 23.17 18.04 -13.16
N GLY A 347 22.56 18.41 -12.03
CA GLY A 347 21.26 19.06 -11.98
C GLY A 347 20.05 18.13 -11.83
N HIS A 348 20.25 16.84 -11.56
CA HIS A 348 19.18 15.88 -11.37
C HIS A 348 18.80 15.72 -9.90
N ALA A 349 17.49 15.52 -9.65
CA ALA A 349 16.98 15.08 -8.36
C ALA A 349 17.11 13.56 -8.24
N ALA A 350 17.34 13.10 -7.01
CA ALA A 350 17.41 11.67 -6.73
C ALA A 350 16.99 11.35 -5.29
N MET A 351 16.35 10.20 -5.10
CA MET A 351 16.02 9.66 -3.78
C MET A 351 16.08 8.14 -3.77
N ARG A 352 16.17 7.56 -2.59
CA ARG A 352 15.98 6.13 -2.40
C ARG A 352 14.50 5.78 -2.59
N THR A 353 14.20 4.70 -3.31
CA THR A 353 12.81 4.23 -3.42
C THR A 353 12.31 3.74 -2.06
N PRO A 354 11.06 4.09 -1.66
CA PRO A 354 10.45 3.55 -0.44
C PRO A 354 9.90 2.12 -0.60
N PHE A 355 9.92 1.57 -1.81
CA PHE A 355 9.29 0.28 -2.12
C PHE A 355 10.28 -0.89 -2.11
N GLU A 356 11.56 -0.65 -2.34
CA GLU A 356 12.60 -1.67 -2.40
C GLU A 356 13.73 -1.36 -1.41
N LYS A 357 14.50 -2.39 -1.05
CA LYS A 357 15.65 -2.20 -0.14
C LYS A 357 16.79 -1.40 -0.78
N THR A 358 17.02 -1.65 -2.07
CA THR A 358 18.03 -1.00 -2.90
C THR A 358 17.34 -0.48 -4.13
N GLY A 359 17.41 0.80 -4.40
CA GLY A 359 16.80 1.36 -5.60
C GLY A 359 16.83 2.87 -5.61
N LEU A 360 17.26 3.37 -6.75
CA LEU A 360 17.39 4.80 -7.04
C LEU A 360 16.16 5.26 -7.82
N LYS A 361 15.47 6.29 -7.32
CA LYS A 361 14.55 7.11 -8.10
C LYS A 361 15.25 8.39 -8.51
N THR A 362 15.13 8.78 -9.77
CA THR A 362 15.70 10.01 -10.32
C THR A 362 14.90 10.44 -11.54
N ASP A 363 14.94 11.72 -11.85
CA ASP A 363 14.45 12.33 -13.09
C ASP A 363 15.45 12.22 -14.26
N ALA A 364 16.67 11.72 -13.99
CA ALA A 364 17.66 11.43 -15.02
C ALA A 364 17.21 10.24 -15.88
N GLU A 365 17.48 10.31 -17.18
CA GLU A 365 17.30 9.17 -18.08
C GLU A 365 18.30 8.05 -17.79
N TYR A 366 17.93 6.80 -18.06
CA TYR A 366 18.78 5.65 -17.80
C TYR A 366 20.19 5.73 -18.40
N PRO A 367 20.42 6.25 -19.66
CA PRO A 367 21.75 6.45 -20.21
C PRO A 367 22.66 7.31 -19.34
N GLU A 368 22.09 8.34 -18.71
CA GLU A 368 22.83 9.26 -17.86
C GLU A 368 23.19 8.61 -16.52
N VAL A 369 22.25 7.88 -15.92
CA VAL A 369 22.52 7.04 -14.74
C VAL A 369 23.68 6.06 -15.04
N VAL A 370 23.64 5.37 -16.18
CA VAL A 370 24.71 4.45 -16.61
C VAL A 370 26.05 5.17 -16.78
N LYS A 371 26.08 6.37 -17.38
CA LYS A 371 27.29 7.18 -17.55
C LYS A 371 27.91 7.55 -16.19
N ILE A 372 27.11 8.00 -15.24
CA ILE A 372 27.55 8.38 -13.89
C ILE A 372 28.10 7.15 -13.16
N VAL A 373 27.35 6.06 -13.12
CA VAL A 373 27.77 4.79 -12.45
C VAL A 373 29.07 4.27 -13.07
N SER A 374 29.21 4.32 -14.39
CA SER A 374 30.43 3.92 -15.10
C SER A 374 31.65 4.77 -14.76
N ALA A 375 31.46 6.10 -14.63
CA ALA A 375 32.53 7.03 -14.27
C ALA A 375 33.02 6.76 -12.84
N LEU A 376 32.11 6.62 -11.89
CA LEU A 376 32.41 6.32 -10.49
C LEU A 376 33.11 4.96 -10.32
N GLY A 377 32.66 3.92 -11.03
CA GLY A 377 33.28 2.60 -10.99
C GLY A 377 34.69 2.55 -11.59
N ARG A 378 35.01 3.45 -12.52
CA ARG A 378 36.39 3.60 -13.04
C ARG A 378 37.28 4.33 -12.05
N ALA A 379 36.79 5.39 -11.41
CA ALA A 379 37.54 6.14 -10.41
C ALA A 379 37.91 5.28 -9.18
N ALA A 380 37.09 4.31 -8.83
CA ALA A 380 37.36 3.38 -7.72
C ALA A 380 38.45 2.31 -8.03
N ARG A 381 38.88 2.19 -9.30
CA ARG A 381 39.95 1.22 -9.74
C ARG A 381 41.32 1.86 -9.94
N GLY A 382 41.40 3.18 -9.96
CA GLY A 382 42.64 3.96 -10.08
C GLY A 382 43.05 4.56 -8.74
#